data_17003e166c17de8e102f70a68159976e
#
_entry.id   17003e166c17de8e102f70a68159976e
#
_cell.length_a   1.000
_cell.length_b   1.000
_cell.length_c   1.000
_cell.angle_alpha   90.00
_cell.angle_beta   90.00
_cell.angle_gamma   90.00
#
_symmetry.space_group_name_H-M   'P 1'
#
loop_
_entity.id
_entity.type
_entity.pdbx_description
1 polymer ?
#
loop_
_entity_poly.entity_id
_entity_poly.type
_entity_poly.pdbx_seq_one_letter_code
_entity_poly.pdbx_strand_id
1 'polypeptide(L)' 'MTITLNGDPFTIADPLTITGLLAHLEIDPRAVAIERNFVVVKRDHYATTAIADGDQIEIVNFVGGG' A
#
# COMPACT_ATOMS: atom_id res chain seq x y z
N MET A 1 8.81 -8.98 7.40
CA MET A 1 9.48 -8.11 6.41
C MET A 1 9.35 -6.64 6.81
N THR A 2 10.29 -5.85 6.36
CA THR A 2 10.25 -4.41 6.61
C THR A 2 10.14 -3.68 5.29
N ILE A 3 9.22 -2.73 5.22
CA ILE A 3 9.01 -1.87 4.07
C ILE A 3 9.19 -0.42 4.48
N THR A 4 9.25 0.48 3.52
CA THR A 4 9.14 1.92 3.79
C THR A 4 7.72 2.33 3.43
N LEU A 5 6.97 2.84 4.39
CA LEU A 5 5.58 3.25 4.21
C LEU A 5 5.51 4.76 4.42
N ASN A 6 5.22 5.48 3.34
CA ASN A 6 5.20 6.95 3.35
C ASN A 6 6.46 7.54 4.00
N GLY A 7 7.62 6.98 3.65
CA GLY A 7 8.91 7.45 4.12
C GLY A 7 9.38 6.89 5.45
N ASP A 8 8.55 6.13 6.16
CA ASP A 8 8.90 5.57 7.46
C ASP A 8 9.02 4.05 7.43
N PRO A 9 9.93 3.47 8.24
CA PRO A 9 10.00 2.00 8.34
C PRO A 9 8.71 1.44 8.91
N PHE A 10 8.25 0.34 8.33
CA PHE A 10 7.05 -0.36 8.79
C PHE A 10 7.28 -1.86 8.68
N THR A 11 7.11 -2.56 9.80
CA THR A 11 7.35 -4.00 9.86
C THR A 11 6.04 -4.75 9.73
N ILE A 12 6.01 -5.73 8.84
CA ILE A 12 4.87 -6.59 8.58
C ILE A 12 5.26 -8.02 8.98
N ALA A 13 4.43 -8.65 9.82
CA ALA A 13 4.73 -9.99 10.33
C ALA A 13 4.56 -11.07 9.27
N ASP A 14 3.53 -10.94 8.42
CA ASP A 14 3.16 -11.95 7.42
C ASP A 14 3.21 -11.35 6.02
N PRO A 15 3.41 -12.18 4.99
CA PRO A 15 3.29 -11.70 3.61
C PRO A 15 1.92 -11.10 3.35
N LEU A 16 1.90 -9.94 2.70
CA LEU A 16 0.66 -9.22 2.38
C LEU A 16 0.64 -8.82 0.91
N THR A 17 -0.58 -8.67 0.39
CA THR A 17 -0.82 -7.91 -0.83
C THR A 17 -1.11 -6.46 -0.47
N ILE A 18 -1.26 -5.59 -1.48
CA ILE A 18 -1.68 -4.21 -1.24
C ILE A 18 -3.04 -4.20 -0.51
N THR A 19 -3.99 -5.04 -0.95
CA THR A 19 -5.29 -5.17 -0.28
C THR A 19 -5.10 -5.55 1.19
N GLY A 20 -4.23 -6.50 1.48
CA GLY A 20 -3.95 -6.92 2.85
C GLY A 20 -3.36 -5.81 3.70
N LEU A 21 -2.44 -5.03 3.14
CA LEU A 21 -1.85 -3.89 3.85
C LEU A 21 -2.91 -2.84 4.17
N LEU A 22 -3.75 -2.49 3.22
CA LEU A 22 -4.80 -1.50 3.43
C LEU A 22 -5.80 -1.98 4.49
N ALA A 23 -6.16 -3.26 4.47
CA ALA A 23 -7.02 -3.84 5.49
C ALA A 23 -6.39 -3.77 6.87
N HIS A 24 -5.09 -4.06 6.97
CA HIS A 24 -4.36 -3.99 8.23
C HIS A 24 -4.35 -2.56 8.80
N LEU A 25 -4.25 -1.56 7.92
CA LEU A 25 -4.24 -0.15 8.30
C LEU A 25 -5.65 0.44 8.42
N GLU A 26 -6.69 -0.34 8.15
CA GLU A 26 -8.09 0.10 8.17
C GLU A 26 -8.35 1.25 7.20
N ILE A 27 -7.76 1.15 6.02
CA ILE A 27 -7.90 2.15 4.96
C ILE A 27 -8.79 1.60 3.86
N ASP A 28 -9.79 2.39 3.44
CA ASP A 28 -10.64 2.06 2.30
C ASP A 28 -9.81 2.16 1.01
N PRO A 29 -9.66 1.07 0.25
CA PRO A 29 -8.87 1.12 -0.98
C PRO A 29 -9.41 2.09 -2.03
N ARG A 30 -10.69 2.47 -1.93
CA ARG A 30 -11.28 3.43 -2.86
C ARG A 30 -10.91 4.88 -2.54
N ALA A 31 -10.35 5.12 -1.36
CA ALA A 31 -10.03 6.46 -0.88
C ALA A 31 -8.58 6.87 -1.13
N VAL A 32 -7.77 5.98 -1.71
CA VAL A 32 -6.33 6.21 -1.81
C VAL A 32 -5.78 5.85 -3.19
N ALA A 33 -4.66 6.47 -3.53
CA ALA A 33 -3.79 6.05 -4.62
C ALA A 33 -2.56 5.38 -4.00
N ILE A 34 -2.05 4.35 -4.66
CA ILE A 34 -0.90 3.58 -4.19
C ILE A 34 0.22 3.64 -5.21
N GLU A 35 1.44 3.87 -4.73
CA GLU A 35 2.65 3.65 -5.50
C GLU A 35 3.48 2.57 -4.81
N ARG A 36 4.05 1.69 -5.59
CA ARG A 36 4.99 0.67 -5.12
C ARG A 36 6.29 0.84 -5.90
N ASN A 37 7.36 1.16 -5.19
CA ASN A 37 8.66 1.42 -5.79
C ASN A 37 8.57 2.48 -6.91
N PHE A 38 7.82 3.57 -6.62
CA PHE A 38 7.62 4.71 -7.50
C PHE A 38 6.76 4.42 -8.75
N VAL A 39 6.08 3.27 -8.77
CA VAL A 39 5.17 2.90 -9.86
C VAL A 39 3.75 2.83 -9.32
N VAL A 40 2.83 3.52 -9.98
CA VAL A 40 1.42 3.50 -9.59
C VAL A 40 0.86 2.09 -9.74
N VAL A 41 0.19 1.61 -8.70
CA VAL A 41 -0.54 0.34 -8.72
C VAL A 41 -2.01 0.66 -8.94
N LYS A 42 -2.60 0.10 -9.99
CA LYS A 42 -4.02 0.30 -10.26
C LYS A 42 -4.86 -0.48 -9.25
N ARG A 43 -6.04 0.07 -8.91
CA ARG A 43 -6.89 -0.52 -7.87
C ARG A 43 -7.25 -1.97 -8.14
N ASP A 44 -7.54 -2.32 -9.39
CA ASP A 44 -7.88 -3.70 -9.75
C ASP A 44 -6.70 -4.67 -9.64
N HIS A 45 -5.49 -4.16 -9.36
CA HIS A 45 -4.33 -5.00 -9.09
C HIS A 45 -3.95 -5.07 -7.60
N TYR A 46 -4.69 -4.39 -6.72
CA TYR A 46 -4.34 -4.38 -5.30
C TYR A 46 -4.36 -5.77 -4.66
N ALA A 47 -5.31 -6.60 -5.06
CA ALA A 47 -5.45 -7.94 -4.48
C ALA A 47 -4.40 -8.93 -4.99
N THR A 48 -3.76 -8.63 -6.11
CA THR A 48 -2.79 -9.53 -6.73
C THR A 48 -1.35 -9.04 -6.66
N THR A 49 -1.12 -7.83 -6.17
CA THR A 49 0.23 -7.28 -6.02
C THR A 49 0.77 -7.61 -4.65
N ALA A 50 1.74 -8.53 -4.60
CA ALA A 50 2.39 -8.91 -3.37
C ALA A 50 3.43 -7.86 -2.98
N ILE A 51 3.49 -7.57 -1.67
CA ILE A 51 4.51 -6.69 -1.10
C ILE A 51 5.73 -7.53 -0.76
N ALA A 52 6.91 -7.03 -1.11
CA ALA A 52 8.17 -7.70 -0.85
C ALA A 52 8.99 -6.90 0.17
N ASP A 53 9.88 -7.60 0.86
CA ASP A 53 10.80 -6.97 1.80
C ASP A 53 11.59 -5.86 1.10
N GLY A 54 11.68 -4.71 1.73
CA GLY A 54 12.38 -3.56 1.18
C GLY A 54 11.57 -2.70 0.22
N ASP A 55 10.32 -3.07 -0.07
CA ASP A 55 9.46 -2.24 -0.94
C ASP A 55 9.24 -0.86 -0.35
N GLN A 56 9.13 0.12 -1.24
CA GLN A 56 8.73 1.48 -0.89
C GLN A 56 7.28 1.66 -1.31
N ILE A 57 6.40 1.83 -0.34
CA ILE A 57 4.97 1.99 -0.57
C ILE A 57 4.57 3.42 -0.18
N GLU A 58 3.90 4.11 -1.10
CA GLU A 58 3.30 5.42 -0.85
C GLU A 58 1.79 5.27 -0.91
N ILE A 59 1.11 5.76 0.12
CA ILE A 59 -0.34 5.79 0.19
C ILE A 59 -0.76 7.25 0.24
N VAL A 60 -1.49 7.69 -0.77
CA VAL A 60 -1.95 9.07 -0.88
C VAL A 60 -3.47 9.09 -0.80
N ASN A 61 -4.00 9.80 0.18
CA ASN A 61 -5.44 9.97 0.31
C ASN A 61 -5.96 10.94 -0.75
N PHE A 62 -7.09 10.60 -1.36
CA PHE A 62 -7.79 11.55 -2.20
C PHE A 62 -8.41 12.63 -1.33
N VAL A 63 -8.28 13.87 -1.76
CA VAL A 63 -8.78 15.03 -1.04
C VAL A 63 -9.94 15.61 -1.82
N GLY A 64 -10.89 16.18 -1.10
CA GLY A 64 -11.98 16.90 -1.73
C GLY A 64 -13.18 16.03 -2.08
N GLY A 65 -13.31 14.89 -1.46
CA GLY A 65 -14.51 14.08 -1.55
C GLY A 65 -14.90 13.71 -2.97
N GLY A 66 -13.93 13.47 -3.76
CA GLY A 66 -14.17 13.09 -5.14
C GLY A 66 -15.05 11.87 -5.23
#